data_dabbdd19b7cba867201b1a30d2a9f9ef
#
_entry.id   dabbdd19b7cba867201b1a30d2a9f9ef
#
_cell.length_a   1.000
_cell.length_b   1.000
_cell.length_c   1.000
_cell.angle_alpha   90.00
_cell.angle_beta   90.00
_cell.angle_gamma   90.00
#
_symmetry.space_group_name_H-M   'P 1'
#
loop_
_entity.id
_entity.type
_entity.pdbx_description
1 polymer ?
#
loop_
_entity_poly.entity_id
_entity_poly.type
_entity_poly.pdbx_seq_one_letter_code
_entity_poly.pdbx_strand_id
1 'polypeptide(L)'
;GNPVLVLEYVRGKTLREKIRSLEGIHLNWFLAIVRALVALKQADQLAFHGDLKPENIVVKPSGKVVLLDPALRSADKRIVTTTPHYNPLLLTDSKADVMAIGIMIYEILTGTLPFDEVPWEFAGRQSGGETQRLSLSYFFSYSPPHVLNPKTPEELERIVYRCITVSSYGLDELKSDLEAFISKA
;
A
#
# COMPACT_ATOMS: atom_id res chain seq x y z
N GLY A 1 14.58 24.68 22.65
CA GLY A 1 14.14 23.32 22.97
C GLY A 1 13.86 22.58 21.70
N ASN A 2 14.08 21.26 21.67
CA ASN A 2 13.72 20.43 20.55
C ASN A 2 12.19 20.36 20.43
N PRO A 3 11.62 20.40 19.22
CA PRO A 3 10.19 20.25 19.04
C PRO A 3 9.74 18.84 19.49
N VAL A 4 8.63 18.80 20.23
CA VAL A 4 8.01 17.54 20.69
C VAL A 4 6.67 17.40 20.00
N LEU A 5 6.45 16.28 19.32
CA LEU A 5 5.16 15.91 18.73
C LEU A 5 4.42 14.98 19.70
N VAL A 6 3.22 15.36 20.09
CA VAL A 6 2.33 14.53 20.93
C VAL A 6 1.23 13.96 20.03
N LEU A 7 1.14 12.63 19.98
CA LEU A 7 0.17 11.91 19.17
C LEU A 7 -0.80 11.11 20.04
N GLU A 8 -2.00 10.84 19.53
CA GLU A 8 -2.93 9.91 20.17
C GLU A 8 -2.33 8.50 20.17
N TYR A 9 -2.38 7.83 21.32
CA TYR A 9 -2.04 6.41 21.39
C TYR A 9 -3.18 5.55 20.84
N VAL A 10 -2.92 4.80 19.78
CA VAL A 10 -3.89 3.89 19.17
C VAL A 10 -3.70 2.48 19.71
N ARG A 11 -4.62 2.02 20.57
CA ARG A 11 -4.59 0.64 21.07
C ARG A 11 -5.01 -0.33 19.97
N GLY A 12 -4.14 -1.29 19.61
CA GLY A 12 -4.37 -2.31 18.59
C GLY A 12 -3.10 -3.06 18.23
N LYS A 13 -3.18 -3.92 17.23
CA LYS A 13 -2.01 -4.55 16.61
C LYS A 13 -1.80 -3.95 15.23
N THR A 14 -0.55 -3.73 14.86
CA THR A 14 -0.23 -3.36 13.49
C THR A 14 -0.56 -4.50 12.52
N LEU A 15 -0.82 -4.18 11.27
CA LEU A 15 -1.01 -5.19 10.22
C LEU A 15 0.25 -6.07 10.08
N ARG A 16 1.45 -5.49 10.29
CA ARG A 16 2.72 -6.22 10.32
C ARG A 16 2.76 -7.29 11.42
N GLU A 17 2.32 -6.95 12.61
CA GLU A 17 2.24 -7.92 13.73
C GLU A 17 1.27 -9.06 13.41
N LYS A 18 0.12 -8.74 12.78
CA LYS A 18 -0.86 -9.74 12.35
C LYS A 18 -0.34 -10.66 11.25
N ILE A 19 0.37 -10.12 10.25
CA ILE A 19 1.03 -10.91 9.20
C ILE A 19 2.04 -11.89 9.83
N ARG A 20 2.89 -11.41 10.74
CA ARG A 20 3.91 -12.24 11.40
C ARG A 20 3.33 -13.31 12.31
N SER A 21 2.21 -13.02 12.97
CA SER A 21 1.54 -13.99 13.87
C SER A 21 0.61 -14.95 13.11
N LEU A 22 0.52 -14.85 11.79
CA LEU A 22 -0.40 -15.62 10.95
C LEU A 22 -1.87 -15.51 11.41
N GLU A 23 -2.22 -14.39 12.06
CA GLU A 23 -3.61 -14.11 12.40
C GLU A 23 -4.43 -13.92 11.14
N GLY A 24 -5.68 -14.36 11.14
CA GLY A 24 -6.58 -14.21 10.00
C GLY A 24 -6.66 -12.73 9.55
N ILE A 25 -6.32 -12.49 8.29
CA ILE A 25 -6.34 -11.16 7.71
C ILE A 25 -7.58 -11.05 6.84
N HIS A 26 -8.37 -10.00 7.08
CA HIS A 26 -9.64 -9.79 6.41
C HIS A 26 -9.52 -8.71 5.33
N LEU A 27 -9.96 -8.98 4.12
CA LEU A 27 -10.00 -8.00 3.02
C LEU A 27 -10.87 -6.78 3.35
N ASN A 28 -11.82 -6.92 4.27
CA ASN A 28 -12.59 -5.80 4.80
C ASN A 28 -11.73 -4.68 5.41
N TRP A 29 -10.54 -5.00 5.93
CA TRP A 29 -9.62 -3.98 6.42
C TRP A 29 -9.04 -3.15 5.27
N PHE A 30 -8.71 -3.77 4.14
CA PHE A 30 -8.25 -3.06 2.95
C PHE A 30 -9.36 -2.20 2.35
N LEU A 31 -10.58 -2.70 2.31
CA LEU A 31 -11.73 -1.89 1.90
C LEU A 31 -11.94 -0.69 2.84
N ALA A 32 -11.78 -0.86 4.15
CA ALA A 32 -11.86 0.24 5.12
C ALA A 32 -10.74 1.28 4.90
N ILE A 33 -9.51 0.84 4.58
CA ILE A 33 -8.38 1.72 4.24
C ILE A 33 -8.74 2.54 2.99
N VAL A 34 -9.16 1.89 1.92
CA VAL A 34 -9.50 2.56 0.65
C VAL A 34 -10.64 3.57 0.85
N ARG A 35 -11.68 3.20 1.59
CA ARG A 35 -12.79 4.12 1.91
C ARG A 35 -12.32 5.34 2.69
N ALA A 36 -11.40 5.16 3.66
CA ALA A 36 -10.83 6.26 4.41
C ALA A 36 -10.01 7.20 3.52
N LEU A 37 -9.18 6.67 2.63
CA LEU A 37 -8.36 7.45 1.69
C LEU A 37 -9.25 8.24 0.71
N VAL A 38 -10.29 7.62 0.16
CA VAL A 38 -11.27 8.30 -0.70
C VAL A 38 -11.96 9.45 0.04
N ALA A 39 -12.42 9.20 1.28
CA ALA A 39 -13.07 10.23 2.09
C ALA A 39 -12.14 11.40 2.42
N LEU A 40 -10.88 11.12 2.80
CA LEU A 40 -9.89 12.16 3.11
C LEU A 40 -9.54 13.01 1.88
N LYS A 41 -9.44 12.38 0.71
CA LYS A 41 -9.21 13.07 -0.55
C LYS A 41 -10.40 13.95 -0.93
N GLN A 42 -11.63 13.45 -0.80
CA GLN A 42 -12.85 14.22 -1.10
C GLN A 42 -13.06 15.41 -0.15
N ALA A 43 -12.63 15.27 1.12
CA ALA A 43 -12.69 16.34 2.11
C ALA A 43 -11.50 17.34 2.01
N ASP A 44 -10.62 17.20 1.01
CA ASP A 44 -9.39 17.98 0.83
C ASP A 44 -8.47 17.99 2.08
N GLN A 45 -8.57 16.96 2.91
CA GLN A 45 -7.77 16.82 4.13
C GLN A 45 -6.43 16.15 3.86
N LEU A 46 -6.42 15.18 2.93
CA LEU A 46 -5.22 14.45 2.53
C LEU A 46 -5.35 14.00 1.08
N ALA A 47 -4.47 14.49 0.21
CA ALA A 47 -4.47 14.11 -1.20
C ALA A 47 -4.13 12.61 -1.39
N PHE A 48 -3.19 12.09 -0.58
CA PHE A 48 -2.78 10.69 -0.49
C PHE A 48 -1.90 10.49 0.74
N HIS A 49 -1.81 9.26 1.25
CA HIS A 49 -1.01 8.91 2.43
C HIS A 49 0.50 8.92 2.12
N GLY A 50 0.91 8.23 1.07
CA GLY A 50 2.26 8.26 0.51
C GLY A 50 3.31 7.38 1.20
N ASP A 51 3.02 6.83 2.40
CA ASP A 51 3.86 5.84 3.10
C ASP A 51 2.99 4.73 3.72
N LEU A 52 2.04 4.20 2.91
CA LEU A 52 1.27 3.05 3.35
C LEU A 52 2.15 1.80 3.39
N LYS A 53 2.14 1.15 4.56
CA LYS A 53 2.82 -0.11 4.82
C LYS A 53 2.16 -0.80 6.01
N PRO A 54 2.37 -2.10 6.22
CA PRO A 54 1.73 -2.83 7.33
C PRO A 54 2.03 -2.27 8.72
N GLU A 55 3.18 -1.61 8.90
CA GLU A 55 3.58 -0.95 10.16
C GLU A 55 2.72 0.29 10.47
N ASN A 56 2.23 0.99 9.43
CA ASN A 56 1.44 2.21 9.54
C ASN A 56 -0.08 1.95 9.57
N ILE A 57 -0.51 0.70 9.68
CA ILE A 57 -1.90 0.29 9.75
C ILE A 57 -2.14 -0.43 11.07
N VAL A 58 -2.98 0.14 11.94
CA VAL A 58 -3.37 -0.46 13.21
C VAL A 58 -4.79 -0.98 13.15
N VAL A 59 -4.97 -2.24 13.51
CA VAL A 59 -6.27 -2.88 13.66
C VAL A 59 -6.62 -2.92 15.15
N LYS A 60 -7.65 -2.17 15.53
CA LYS A 60 -8.17 -2.14 16.91
C LYS A 60 -8.84 -3.48 17.26
N PRO A 61 -9.01 -3.81 18.56
CA PRO A 61 -9.75 -5.01 18.99
C PRO A 61 -11.19 -5.07 18.44
N SER A 62 -11.80 -3.92 18.13
CA SER A 62 -13.11 -3.83 17.49
C SER A 62 -13.11 -4.16 15.99
N GLY A 63 -11.96 -4.44 15.38
CA GLY A 63 -11.80 -4.59 13.93
C GLY A 63 -11.67 -3.27 13.15
N LYS A 64 -11.83 -2.13 13.82
CA LYS A 64 -11.64 -0.82 13.17
C LYS A 64 -10.17 -0.61 12.79
N VAL A 65 -9.95 -0.14 11.57
CA VAL A 65 -8.61 0.21 11.04
C VAL A 65 -8.31 1.67 11.29
N VAL A 66 -7.07 1.97 11.65
CA VAL A 66 -6.52 3.33 11.80
C VAL A 66 -5.24 3.42 10.99
N LEU A 67 -5.11 4.46 10.19
CA LEU A 67 -3.89 4.80 9.44
C LEU A 67 -3.03 5.73 10.29
N LEU A 68 -1.72 5.47 10.32
CA LEU A 68 -0.73 6.24 11.06
C LEU A 68 0.29 6.82 10.07
N ASP A 69 0.95 7.90 10.48
CA ASP A 69 2.15 8.45 9.86
C ASP A 69 2.06 8.64 8.33
N PRO A 70 1.17 9.52 7.84
CA PRO A 70 1.20 9.90 6.44
C PRO A 70 2.55 10.52 6.09
N ALA A 71 3.02 10.31 4.87
CA ALA A 71 4.32 10.78 4.41
C ALA A 71 4.54 12.25 4.70
N LEU A 72 5.67 12.57 5.32
CA LEU A 72 6.07 13.95 5.52
C LEU A 72 6.36 14.62 4.18
N ARG A 73 5.89 15.84 4.03
CA ARG A 73 6.11 16.66 2.85
C ARG A 73 6.95 17.88 3.22
N SER A 74 7.89 18.21 2.35
CA SER A 74 8.61 19.49 2.43
C SER A 74 7.70 20.66 2.08
N ALA A 75 8.15 21.90 2.33
CA ALA A 75 7.40 23.12 2.02
C ALA A 75 7.00 23.22 0.53
N ASP A 76 7.76 22.63 -0.37
CA ASP A 76 7.49 22.51 -1.81
C ASP A 76 6.64 21.25 -2.17
N LYS A 77 6.01 20.64 -1.18
CA LYS A 77 5.11 19.47 -1.29
C LYS A 77 5.78 18.16 -1.78
N ARG A 78 7.10 18.08 -1.79
CA ARG A 78 7.80 16.82 -2.09
C ARG A 78 7.70 15.86 -0.92
N ILE A 79 7.54 14.56 -1.22
CA ILE A 79 7.62 13.51 -0.21
C ILE A 79 9.06 13.44 0.28
N VAL A 80 9.24 13.53 1.60
CA VAL A 80 10.55 13.48 2.26
C VAL A 80 10.88 12.03 2.64
N THR A 81 9.86 11.22 2.95
CA THR A 81 10.03 9.84 3.40
C THR A 81 9.00 8.94 2.72
N THR A 82 9.45 7.81 2.22
CA THR A 82 8.60 6.71 1.74
C THR A 82 9.34 5.39 1.93
N THR A 83 8.60 4.30 1.98
CA THR A 83 9.18 2.95 2.13
C THR A 83 9.25 2.28 0.76
N PRO A 84 10.47 2.11 0.17
CA PRO A 84 10.63 1.61 -1.20
C PRO A 84 9.94 0.27 -1.48
N HIS A 85 9.87 -0.63 -0.51
CA HIS A 85 9.21 -1.92 -0.65
C HIS A 85 7.72 -1.83 -0.99
N TYR A 86 7.03 -0.74 -0.58
CA TYR A 86 5.61 -0.49 -0.83
C TYR A 86 5.35 0.65 -1.82
N ASN A 87 6.38 1.40 -2.18
CA ASN A 87 6.36 2.40 -3.24
C ASN A 87 7.64 2.32 -4.08
N PRO A 88 7.89 1.20 -4.78
CA PRO A 88 9.13 0.97 -5.52
C PRO A 88 9.35 1.96 -6.67
N LEU A 89 8.29 2.57 -7.18
CA LEU A 89 8.35 3.55 -8.25
C LEU A 89 8.47 4.98 -7.75
N LEU A 90 8.57 5.20 -6.43
CA LEU A 90 8.65 6.52 -5.78
C LEU A 90 7.54 7.48 -6.25
N LEU A 91 6.33 6.93 -6.42
CA LEU A 91 5.16 7.71 -6.84
C LEU A 91 4.81 8.77 -5.80
N THR A 92 4.35 9.91 -6.26
CA THR A 92 4.08 11.11 -5.44
C THR A 92 2.64 11.58 -5.51
N ASP A 93 1.73 10.66 -5.82
CA ASP A 93 0.28 10.85 -5.90
C ASP A 93 -0.49 9.68 -5.27
N SER A 94 -1.81 9.67 -5.40
CA SER A 94 -2.66 8.61 -4.85
C SER A 94 -2.40 7.21 -5.45
N LYS A 95 -1.67 7.11 -6.55
CA LYS A 95 -1.25 5.82 -7.11
C LYS A 95 -0.23 5.12 -6.22
N ALA A 96 0.56 5.87 -5.44
CA ALA A 96 1.44 5.30 -4.41
C ALA A 96 0.64 4.44 -3.41
N ASP A 97 -0.49 4.96 -2.94
CA ASP A 97 -1.36 4.25 -1.99
C ASP A 97 -2.02 3.01 -2.63
N VAL A 98 -2.50 3.13 -3.87
CA VAL A 98 -3.07 2.00 -4.62
C VAL A 98 -2.04 0.89 -4.79
N MET A 99 -0.81 1.24 -5.20
CA MET A 99 0.29 0.28 -5.37
C MET A 99 0.65 -0.38 -4.04
N ALA A 100 0.79 0.40 -2.97
CA ALA A 100 1.10 -0.12 -1.63
C ALA A 100 0.03 -1.12 -1.14
N ILE A 101 -1.25 -0.84 -1.37
CA ILE A 101 -2.35 -1.76 -1.05
C ILE A 101 -2.22 -3.07 -1.85
N GLY A 102 -1.97 -2.98 -3.15
CA GLY A 102 -1.75 -4.16 -3.99
C GLY A 102 -0.58 -5.02 -3.50
N ILE A 103 0.55 -4.39 -3.16
CA ILE A 103 1.75 -5.07 -2.63
C ILE A 103 1.44 -5.74 -1.28
N MET A 104 0.72 -5.06 -0.38
CA MET A 104 0.32 -5.66 0.90
C MET A 104 -0.59 -6.87 0.74
N ILE A 105 -1.58 -6.80 -0.17
CA ILE A 105 -2.45 -7.95 -0.47
C ILE A 105 -1.64 -9.09 -1.07
N TYR A 106 -0.71 -8.80 -1.99
CA TYR A 106 0.21 -9.77 -2.55
C TYR A 106 1.02 -10.48 -1.45
N GLU A 107 1.66 -9.70 -0.57
CA GLU A 107 2.44 -10.24 0.55
C GLU A 107 1.62 -11.19 1.44
N ILE A 108 0.37 -10.84 1.71
CA ILE A 108 -0.54 -11.69 2.51
C ILE A 108 -0.90 -12.99 1.79
N LEU A 109 -1.10 -12.93 0.49
CA LEU A 109 -1.45 -14.11 -0.30
C LEU A 109 -0.29 -15.08 -0.49
N THR A 110 0.93 -14.56 -0.61
CA THR A 110 2.11 -15.34 -1.01
C THR A 110 3.16 -15.52 0.10
N GLY A 111 3.11 -14.70 1.14
CA GLY A 111 4.13 -14.64 2.19
C GLY A 111 5.41 -13.91 1.78
N THR A 112 5.48 -13.35 0.57
CA THR A 112 6.65 -12.64 0.02
C THR A 112 6.24 -11.31 -0.60
N LEU A 113 7.20 -10.43 -0.86
CA LEU A 113 6.95 -9.24 -1.66
C LEU A 113 6.95 -9.59 -3.16
N PRO A 114 6.22 -8.83 -4.02
CA PRO A 114 6.12 -9.11 -5.46
C PRO A 114 7.39 -8.81 -6.24
N PHE A 115 8.32 -8.07 -5.64
CA PHE A 115 9.56 -7.64 -6.25
C PHE A 115 10.74 -8.03 -5.37
N ASP A 116 11.83 -8.46 -5.99
CA ASP A 116 13.11 -8.65 -5.32
C ASP A 116 13.58 -7.32 -4.71
N GLU A 117 14.54 -7.39 -3.79
CA GLU A 117 15.03 -6.24 -3.04
C GLU A 117 15.23 -5.00 -3.94
N VAL A 118 14.52 -3.93 -3.61
CA VAL A 118 14.77 -2.63 -4.22
C VAL A 118 16.18 -2.21 -3.83
N PRO A 119 17.14 -2.09 -4.77
CA PRO A 119 18.46 -1.63 -4.42
C PRO A 119 18.34 -0.24 -3.78
N TRP A 120 18.70 -0.12 -2.50
CA TRP A 120 18.63 1.13 -1.73
C TRP A 120 19.37 2.30 -2.42
N GLU A 121 20.33 2.00 -3.27
CA GLU A 121 21.11 2.94 -4.07
C GLU A 121 20.27 3.81 -5.01
N PHE A 122 19.07 3.35 -5.35
CA PHE A 122 18.15 4.05 -6.25
C PHE A 122 17.04 4.82 -5.55
N ALA A 123 16.84 4.61 -4.27
CA ALA A 123 15.79 5.26 -3.49
C ALA A 123 15.96 6.79 -3.36
N GLY A 124 17.08 7.36 -3.80
CA GLY A 124 17.39 8.78 -3.68
C GLY A 124 17.67 9.54 -4.98
N ARG A 125 17.68 8.89 -6.14
CA ARG A 125 18.03 9.55 -7.42
C ARG A 125 16.80 9.86 -8.25
N GLN A 126 16.29 11.07 -8.09
CA GLN A 126 15.27 11.68 -8.98
C GLN A 126 15.94 12.22 -10.26
N SER A 127 16.27 11.36 -11.22
CA SER A 127 16.48 11.79 -12.58
C SER A 127 15.56 11.00 -13.51
N GLY A 128 14.66 11.72 -14.21
CA GLY A 128 13.50 11.15 -14.90
C GLY A 128 13.76 10.05 -15.95
N GLY A 129 15.00 9.86 -16.39
CA GLY A 129 15.37 8.81 -17.34
C GLY A 129 15.75 7.47 -16.68
N GLU A 130 16.29 7.50 -15.48
CA GLU A 130 16.68 6.29 -14.73
C GLU A 130 15.48 5.64 -14.01
N THR A 131 14.56 6.45 -13.50
CA THR A 131 13.33 5.97 -12.85
C THR A 131 12.49 5.12 -13.82
N GLN A 132 12.43 5.48 -15.10
CA GLN A 132 11.68 4.74 -16.11
C GLN A 132 12.33 3.39 -16.47
N ARG A 133 13.65 3.29 -16.45
CA ARG A 133 14.39 2.02 -16.68
C ARG A 133 14.27 1.07 -15.49
N LEU A 134 14.30 1.59 -14.28
CA LEU A 134 14.09 0.80 -13.06
C LEU A 134 12.68 0.23 -13.00
N SER A 135 11.65 1.01 -13.39
CA SER A 135 10.27 0.54 -13.40
C SER A 135 10.09 -0.71 -14.26
N LEU A 136 10.77 -0.81 -15.40
CA LEU A 136 10.69 -1.97 -16.28
C LEU A 136 11.32 -3.21 -15.66
N SER A 137 12.48 -3.10 -14.98
CA SER A 137 13.14 -4.26 -14.36
C SER A 137 12.32 -4.86 -13.21
N TYR A 138 11.56 -4.06 -12.46
CA TYR A 138 10.70 -4.54 -11.40
C TYR A 138 9.53 -5.38 -11.90
N PHE A 139 8.93 -5.01 -13.04
CA PHE A 139 7.82 -5.78 -13.61
C PHE A 139 8.26 -7.14 -14.15
N PHE A 140 9.54 -7.32 -14.48
CA PHE A 140 10.06 -8.60 -14.95
C PHE A 140 10.24 -9.65 -13.83
N SER A 141 10.34 -9.24 -12.56
CA SER A 141 10.43 -10.15 -11.41
C SER A 141 9.06 -10.50 -10.80
N TYR A 142 7.98 -9.90 -11.29
CA TYR A 142 6.64 -10.15 -10.77
C TYR A 142 6.19 -11.57 -11.10
N SER A 143 5.97 -12.38 -10.07
CA SER A 143 5.31 -13.68 -10.18
C SER A 143 3.83 -13.55 -9.81
N PRO A 144 2.88 -14.02 -10.64
CA PRO A 144 1.47 -14.00 -10.27
C PRO A 144 1.23 -14.74 -8.95
N PRO A 145 0.36 -14.24 -8.05
CA PRO A 145 0.09 -14.86 -6.75
C PRO A 145 -0.25 -16.35 -6.81
N HIS A 146 -1.01 -16.83 -7.82
CA HIS A 146 -1.39 -18.23 -7.97
C HIS A 146 -0.18 -19.18 -8.17
N VAL A 147 0.95 -18.67 -8.69
CA VAL A 147 2.18 -19.47 -8.86
C VAL A 147 2.78 -19.84 -7.51
N LEU A 148 2.70 -18.92 -6.53
CA LEU A 148 3.22 -19.15 -5.18
C LEU A 148 2.16 -19.72 -4.24
N ASN A 149 0.90 -19.38 -4.45
CA ASN A 149 -0.25 -19.87 -3.70
C ASN A 149 -1.39 -20.23 -4.65
N PRO A 150 -1.49 -21.51 -5.08
CA PRO A 150 -2.52 -21.97 -6.02
C PRO A 150 -3.97 -21.81 -5.53
N LYS A 151 -4.17 -21.49 -4.23
CA LYS A 151 -5.50 -21.20 -3.68
C LYS A 151 -5.93 -19.75 -3.86
N THR A 152 -5.10 -18.92 -4.46
CA THR A 152 -5.42 -17.49 -4.71
C THR A 152 -6.59 -17.39 -5.68
N PRO A 153 -7.69 -16.71 -5.31
CA PRO A 153 -8.79 -16.48 -6.23
C PRO A 153 -8.35 -15.60 -7.42
N GLU A 154 -8.69 -16.02 -8.64
CA GLU A 154 -8.31 -15.30 -9.87
C GLU A 154 -8.77 -13.83 -9.86
N GLU A 155 -9.97 -13.56 -9.34
CA GLU A 155 -10.50 -12.20 -9.27
C GLU A 155 -9.65 -11.31 -8.32
N LEU A 156 -9.19 -11.86 -7.20
CA LEU A 156 -8.31 -11.14 -6.27
C LEU A 156 -6.91 -10.92 -6.86
N GLU A 157 -6.37 -11.92 -7.55
CA GLU A 157 -5.11 -11.77 -8.28
C GLU A 157 -5.18 -10.65 -9.31
N ARG A 158 -6.29 -10.57 -10.06
CA ARG A 158 -6.53 -9.49 -11.03
C ARG A 158 -6.56 -8.11 -10.37
N ILE A 159 -7.17 -7.97 -9.19
CA ILE A 159 -7.16 -6.73 -8.41
C ILE A 159 -5.72 -6.35 -8.06
N VAL A 160 -4.95 -7.28 -7.50
CA VAL A 160 -3.54 -7.08 -7.15
C VAL A 160 -2.73 -6.64 -8.37
N TYR A 161 -2.86 -7.34 -9.49
CA TYR A 161 -2.18 -7.00 -10.73
C TYR A 161 -2.50 -5.57 -11.19
N ARG A 162 -3.78 -5.17 -11.19
CA ARG A 162 -4.19 -3.81 -11.56
C ARG A 162 -3.62 -2.75 -10.63
N CYS A 163 -3.58 -3.00 -9.33
CA CYS A 163 -2.97 -2.08 -8.35
C CYS A 163 -1.50 -1.79 -8.68
N ILE A 164 -0.76 -2.81 -9.11
CA ILE A 164 0.69 -2.74 -9.30
C ILE A 164 1.04 -2.22 -10.71
N THR A 165 0.30 -2.62 -11.75
CA THR A 165 0.73 -2.43 -13.14
C THR A 165 -0.07 -1.38 -13.92
N VAL A 166 -1.34 -1.14 -13.56
CA VAL A 166 -2.23 -0.27 -14.35
C VAL A 166 -2.22 1.16 -13.81
N SER A 167 -1.63 2.10 -14.55
CA SER A 167 -1.48 3.50 -14.14
C SER A 167 -2.81 4.22 -13.95
N SER A 168 -3.84 3.91 -14.73
CA SER A 168 -5.18 4.50 -14.63
C SER A 168 -6.06 3.88 -13.52
N TYR A 169 -5.60 2.82 -12.86
CA TYR A 169 -6.36 2.16 -11.78
C TYR A 169 -6.17 2.93 -10.48
N GLY A 170 -7.20 3.63 -10.04
CA GLY A 170 -7.19 4.52 -8.88
C GLY A 170 -7.92 3.94 -7.66
N LEU A 171 -8.08 4.80 -6.64
CA LEU A 171 -8.75 4.41 -5.38
C LEU A 171 -10.24 4.08 -5.57
N ASP A 172 -10.94 4.75 -6.49
CA ASP A 172 -12.37 4.53 -6.72
C ASP A 172 -12.61 3.20 -7.42
N GLU A 173 -11.80 2.83 -8.42
CA GLU A 173 -11.83 1.53 -9.07
C GLU A 173 -11.46 0.41 -8.11
N LEU A 174 -10.39 0.59 -7.31
CA LEU A 174 -9.98 -0.38 -6.30
C LEU A 174 -11.08 -0.61 -5.24
N LYS A 175 -11.73 0.47 -4.79
CA LYS A 175 -12.87 0.37 -3.88
C LYS A 175 -13.99 -0.47 -4.46
N SER A 176 -14.40 -0.19 -5.71
CA SER A 176 -15.46 -0.90 -6.40
C SER A 176 -15.15 -2.39 -6.59
N ASP A 177 -13.92 -2.70 -6.99
CA ASP A 177 -13.49 -4.08 -7.20
C ASP A 177 -13.43 -4.87 -5.88
N LEU A 178 -12.93 -4.26 -4.79
CA LEU A 178 -12.92 -4.90 -3.47
C LEU A 178 -14.34 -5.11 -2.92
N GLU A 179 -15.25 -4.15 -3.08
CA GLU A 179 -16.66 -4.28 -2.70
C GLU A 179 -17.32 -5.42 -3.46
N ALA A 180 -17.11 -5.50 -4.77
CA ALA A 180 -17.66 -6.56 -5.61
C ALA A 180 -17.11 -7.94 -5.21
N PHE A 181 -15.80 -8.05 -4.95
CA PHE A 181 -15.18 -9.30 -4.52
C PHE A 181 -15.70 -9.77 -3.16
N ILE A 182 -15.70 -8.87 -2.17
CA ILE A 182 -16.13 -9.21 -0.78
C ILE A 182 -17.61 -9.58 -0.72
N SER A 183 -18.46 -9.01 -1.59
CA SER A 183 -19.89 -9.31 -1.61
C SER A 183 -20.22 -10.72 -2.13
N LYS A 184 -19.29 -11.37 -2.83
CA LYS A 184 -19.42 -12.72 -3.39
C LYS A 184 -18.81 -13.82 -2.51
N ALA A 185 -17.94 -13.44 -1.57
CA ALA A 185 -17.19 -14.34 -0.70
C ALA A 185 -17.94 -14.64 0.59
#